data_c1f7782757749e99501cb055b57c2dbc
#
_entry.id   c1f7782757749e99501cb055b57c2dbc
#
_cell.length_a   1.000
_cell.length_b   1.000
_cell.length_c   1.000
_cell.angle_alpha   90.00
_cell.angle_beta   90.00
_cell.angle_gamma   90.00
#
_symmetry.space_group_name_H-M   'P 1'
#
loop_
_entity.id
_entity.type
_entity.pdbx_description
1 polymer ?
#
loop_
_entity_poly.entity_id
_entity_poly.type
_entity_poly.pdbx_seq_one_letter_code
_entity_poly.pdbx_strand_id
1 'polypeptide(L)'
;MALPADVFVLSAIFLQGGMAMAVKGIDMERYARRGHFAYFCAMQYPYVGVTQETEVTDLLAACRERQRSFYLSFLHAAALAADGVPQFRQRIRAGGIVEYSECPTSHIELLEDETYCYCTLRHHMPLEEYYPYAEEARRQCRQWASIEEDAEVESLYFISTLPWLHYSALIQPVAGGEESNPRITWGQYRQDGNGRVSLPVTVLAHHALVDGIHIARFYQNLQEQLRMLARP
;
A
#
# COMPACT_ATOMS: atom_id res chain seq x y z
N MET A 1 -16.91 -25.38 -31.15
CA MET A 1 -15.72 -26.15 -30.71
C MET A 1 -15.12 -25.31 -29.57
N ALA A 2 -15.43 -25.68 -28.33
CA ALA A 2 -15.04 -24.95 -27.13
C ALA A 2 -13.57 -25.21 -26.83
N LEU A 3 -12.79 -24.16 -26.59
CA LEU A 3 -11.41 -24.27 -26.10
C LEU A 3 -11.42 -24.72 -24.63
N PRO A 4 -10.49 -25.56 -24.20
CA PRO A 4 -10.44 -26.08 -22.84
C PRO A 4 -10.04 -24.99 -21.84
N ALA A 5 -10.72 -24.99 -20.70
CA ALA A 5 -10.59 -24.03 -19.59
C ALA A 5 -9.42 -24.36 -18.63
N ASP A 6 -8.26 -24.69 -19.13
CA ASP A 6 -7.12 -25.02 -18.28
C ASP A 6 -5.81 -24.52 -18.88
N VAL A 7 -5.57 -23.20 -18.82
CA VAL A 7 -4.18 -22.66 -18.82
C VAL A 7 -4.21 -21.27 -18.17
N PHE A 8 -4.34 -21.18 -16.86
CA PHE A 8 -3.83 -20.01 -16.15
C PHE A 8 -2.36 -20.26 -15.82
N VAL A 9 -1.50 -19.84 -16.74
CA VAL A 9 -0.06 -19.86 -16.57
C VAL A 9 0.32 -18.94 -15.41
N LEU A 10 0.94 -19.50 -14.39
CA LEU A 10 1.69 -18.77 -13.37
C LEU A 10 2.80 -17.97 -14.08
N SER A 11 2.54 -16.70 -14.38
CA SER A 11 3.58 -15.78 -14.85
C SER A 11 4.41 -15.36 -13.66
N ALA A 12 5.63 -15.87 -13.54
CA ALA A 12 6.60 -15.39 -12.57
C ALA A 12 7.28 -14.14 -13.16
N ILE A 13 7.12 -12.99 -12.49
CA ILE A 13 7.79 -11.74 -12.88
C ILE A 13 9.07 -11.63 -12.06
N PHE A 14 10.22 -11.65 -12.75
CA PHE A 14 11.53 -11.49 -12.14
C PHE A 14 11.84 -9.98 -11.96
N LEU A 15 11.86 -9.52 -10.73
CA LEU A 15 12.52 -8.28 -10.36
C LEU A 15 13.95 -8.60 -9.92
N GLN A 16 14.90 -7.73 -10.24
CA GLN A 16 16.32 -7.96 -9.95
C GLN A 16 16.54 -8.31 -8.48
N GLY A 17 16.98 -9.53 -8.20
CA GLY A 17 17.46 -9.99 -6.88
C GLY A 17 16.42 -10.50 -5.87
N GLY A 18 15.17 -10.80 -6.26
CA GLY A 18 14.15 -11.29 -5.33
C GLY A 18 13.35 -12.49 -5.86
N MET A 19 12.66 -13.23 -4.96
CA MET A 19 11.69 -14.26 -5.34
C MET A 19 10.64 -13.66 -6.28
N ALA A 20 10.27 -14.37 -7.34
CA ALA A 20 9.23 -13.95 -8.27
C ALA A 20 7.90 -13.80 -7.53
N MET A 21 7.22 -12.66 -7.70
CA MET A 21 5.85 -12.48 -7.22
C MET A 21 4.93 -13.46 -7.93
N ALA A 22 4.21 -14.27 -7.16
CA ALA A 22 3.20 -15.14 -7.72
C ALA A 22 1.90 -14.35 -7.96
N VAL A 23 1.31 -14.54 -9.15
CA VAL A 23 0.02 -13.95 -9.52
C VAL A 23 -0.97 -15.07 -9.77
N LYS A 24 -2.14 -14.99 -9.14
CA LYS A 24 -3.18 -16.00 -9.21
C LYS A 24 -4.48 -15.37 -9.72
N GLY A 25 -5.09 -15.95 -10.77
CA GLY A 25 -6.43 -15.58 -11.21
C GLY A 25 -7.49 -16.01 -10.20
N ILE A 26 -8.49 -15.17 -9.97
CA ILE A 26 -9.66 -15.50 -9.16
C ILE A 26 -10.75 -16.08 -10.04
N ASP A 27 -11.30 -17.23 -9.64
CA ASP A 27 -12.44 -17.84 -10.31
C ASP A 27 -13.69 -16.97 -10.11
N MET A 28 -14.05 -16.22 -11.15
CA MET A 28 -15.18 -15.29 -11.11
C MET A 28 -16.55 -15.99 -10.99
N GLU A 29 -16.66 -17.27 -11.34
CA GLU A 29 -17.92 -18.01 -11.16
C GLU A 29 -18.17 -18.33 -9.68
N ARG A 30 -17.12 -18.54 -8.93
CA ARG A 30 -17.14 -18.82 -7.48
C ARG A 30 -16.88 -17.59 -6.60
N TYR A 31 -16.60 -16.43 -7.21
CA TYR A 31 -16.32 -15.23 -6.45
C TYR A 31 -17.56 -14.71 -5.73
N ALA A 32 -17.58 -14.75 -4.41
CA ALA A 32 -18.75 -14.40 -3.59
C ALA A 32 -19.25 -12.96 -3.83
N ARG A 33 -18.35 -12.04 -4.22
CA ARG A 33 -18.69 -10.64 -4.50
C ARG A 33 -18.90 -10.34 -5.98
N ARG A 34 -19.12 -11.33 -6.83
CA ARG A 34 -19.27 -11.17 -8.29
C ARG A 34 -20.30 -10.09 -8.67
N GLY A 35 -21.47 -10.07 -8.01
CA GLY A 35 -22.49 -9.05 -8.25
C GLY A 35 -22.05 -7.65 -7.88
N HIS A 36 -21.36 -7.48 -6.75
CA HIS A 36 -20.77 -6.21 -6.32
C HIS A 36 -19.66 -5.76 -7.26
N PHE A 37 -18.80 -6.69 -7.68
CA PHE A 37 -17.74 -6.43 -8.65
C PHE A 37 -18.31 -5.82 -9.95
N ALA A 38 -19.29 -6.47 -10.57
CA ALA A 38 -19.94 -5.97 -11.79
C ALA A 38 -20.62 -4.61 -11.58
N TYR A 39 -21.29 -4.44 -10.45
CA TYR A 39 -21.98 -3.19 -10.11
C TYR A 39 -21.00 -2.00 -9.99
N PHE A 40 -19.92 -2.15 -9.22
CA PHE A 40 -18.97 -1.07 -9.03
C PHE A 40 -18.07 -0.82 -10.24
N CYS A 41 -17.71 -1.84 -11.02
CA CYS A 41 -16.99 -1.65 -12.28
C CYS A 41 -17.78 -0.84 -13.33
N ALA A 42 -19.11 -0.78 -13.22
CA ALA A 42 -19.94 0.04 -14.11
C ALA A 42 -20.00 1.53 -13.71
N MET A 43 -19.42 1.93 -12.58
CA MET A 43 -19.41 3.32 -12.12
C MET A 43 -18.29 4.12 -12.76
N GLN A 44 -18.50 5.41 -12.95
CA GLN A 44 -17.43 6.32 -13.43
C GLN A 44 -16.32 6.56 -12.42
N TYR A 45 -16.66 6.54 -11.12
CA TYR A 45 -15.72 6.73 -10.02
C TYR A 45 -15.97 5.66 -8.95
N PRO A 46 -15.47 4.45 -9.17
CA PRO A 46 -15.74 3.29 -8.31
C PRO A 46 -14.78 3.19 -7.12
N TYR A 47 -14.50 4.27 -6.43
CA TYR A 47 -13.54 4.29 -5.33
C TYR A 47 -14.21 4.58 -4.00
N VAL A 48 -13.74 3.89 -2.97
CA VAL A 48 -14.11 4.09 -1.58
C VAL A 48 -12.87 4.51 -0.80
N GLY A 49 -13.01 5.54 0.04
CA GLY A 49 -11.92 6.04 0.86
C GLY A 49 -12.37 6.32 2.28
N VAL A 50 -11.47 6.09 3.23
CA VAL A 50 -11.66 6.40 4.64
C VAL A 50 -10.39 7.06 5.17
N THR A 51 -10.55 8.14 5.93
CA THR A 51 -9.49 8.73 6.75
C THR A 51 -9.77 8.43 8.21
N GLN A 52 -8.77 7.87 8.91
CA GLN A 52 -8.88 7.55 10.33
C GLN A 52 -7.64 8.05 11.08
N GLU A 53 -7.86 8.62 12.26
CA GLU A 53 -6.79 8.92 13.22
C GLU A 53 -6.15 7.61 13.72
N THR A 54 -4.84 7.50 13.57
CA THR A 54 -4.06 6.33 13.97
C THR A 54 -3.09 6.73 15.06
N GLU A 55 -3.16 6.06 16.20
CA GLU A 55 -2.26 6.30 17.33
C GLU A 55 -0.87 5.74 17.05
N VAL A 56 0.16 6.53 17.30
CA VAL A 56 1.58 6.21 17.03
C VAL A 56 2.50 6.56 18.20
N THR A 57 1.97 6.80 19.38
CA THR A 57 2.72 7.23 20.57
C THR A 57 3.89 6.31 20.86
N ASP A 58 3.61 5.02 21.01
CA ASP A 58 4.61 4.01 21.36
C ASP A 58 5.65 3.80 20.24
N LEU A 59 5.20 3.77 18.98
CA LEU A 59 6.11 3.66 17.85
C LEU A 59 7.06 4.85 17.78
N LEU A 60 6.54 6.08 17.95
CA LEU A 60 7.38 7.28 17.91
C LEU A 60 8.41 7.29 19.03
N ALA A 61 8.03 6.86 20.24
CA ALA A 61 8.93 6.72 21.38
C ALA A 61 10.03 5.68 21.08
N ALA A 62 9.66 4.49 20.61
CA ALA A 62 10.59 3.42 20.26
C ALA A 62 11.54 3.84 19.13
N CYS A 63 11.05 4.57 18.12
CA CYS A 63 11.92 5.08 17.05
C CYS A 63 12.96 6.08 17.56
N ARG A 64 12.58 6.97 18.47
CA ARG A 64 13.50 7.94 19.10
C ARG A 64 14.54 7.24 19.95
N GLU A 65 14.13 6.32 20.81
CA GLU A 65 15.04 5.55 21.67
C GLU A 65 16.06 4.75 20.87
N ARG A 66 15.62 4.12 19.77
CA ARG A 66 16.48 3.26 18.92
C ARG A 66 17.16 4.02 17.78
N GLN A 67 16.99 5.34 17.70
CA GLN A 67 17.51 6.18 16.61
C GLN A 67 17.11 5.68 15.21
N ARG A 68 15.86 5.23 15.06
CA ARG A 68 15.30 4.70 13.83
C ARG A 68 14.37 5.71 13.14
N SER A 69 14.28 5.62 11.82
CA SER A 69 13.35 6.45 11.03
C SER A 69 11.90 6.08 11.33
N PHE A 70 11.13 7.02 11.88
CA PHE A 70 9.67 6.86 12.03
C PHE A 70 9.00 6.62 10.69
N TYR A 71 9.40 7.37 9.66
CA TYR A 71 8.85 7.22 8.30
C TYR A 71 8.99 5.79 7.77
N LEU A 72 10.20 5.23 7.80
CA LEU A 72 10.46 3.87 7.30
C LEU A 72 9.77 2.80 8.17
N SER A 73 9.70 3.01 9.49
CA SER A 73 8.96 2.10 10.39
C SER A 73 7.48 2.08 10.06
N PHE A 74 6.89 3.27 9.86
CA PHE A 74 5.47 3.38 9.54
C PHE A 74 5.15 2.84 8.15
N LEU A 75 6.01 3.11 7.16
CA LEU A 75 5.89 2.57 5.79
C LEU A 75 5.90 1.04 5.79
N HIS A 76 6.86 0.43 6.49
CA HIS A 76 6.95 -1.02 6.65
C HIS A 76 5.69 -1.62 7.30
N ALA A 77 5.23 -0.99 8.41
CA ALA A 77 4.00 -1.41 9.08
C ALA A 77 2.76 -1.30 8.19
N ALA A 78 2.63 -0.21 7.44
CA ALA A 78 1.50 0.01 6.54
C ALA A 78 1.46 -0.99 5.38
N ALA A 79 2.63 -1.32 4.83
CA ALA A 79 2.76 -2.32 3.76
C ALA A 79 2.37 -3.73 4.24
N LEU A 80 2.90 -4.16 5.39
CA LEU A 80 2.54 -5.45 6.00
C LEU A 80 1.05 -5.50 6.37
N ALA A 81 0.49 -4.41 6.87
CA ALA A 81 -0.93 -4.33 7.21
C ALA A 81 -1.82 -4.46 5.96
N ALA A 82 -1.41 -3.87 4.85
CA ALA A 82 -2.10 -3.97 3.57
C ALA A 82 -2.04 -5.40 3.01
N ASP A 83 -0.88 -6.04 3.03
CA ASP A 83 -0.71 -7.43 2.58
C ASP A 83 -1.51 -8.43 3.42
N GLY A 84 -1.76 -8.12 4.69
CA GLY A 84 -2.64 -8.89 5.55
C GLY A 84 -4.13 -8.89 5.15
N VAL A 85 -4.51 -8.07 4.15
CA VAL A 85 -5.88 -8.00 3.61
C VAL A 85 -5.86 -8.49 2.15
N PRO A 86 -6.30 -9.72 1.84
CA PRO A 86 -6.24 -10.28 0.49
C PRO A 86 -6.81 -9.35 -0.59
N GLN A 87 -7.91 -8.65 -0.31
CA GLN A 87 -8.55 -7.73 -1.24
C GLN A 87 -7.67 -6.53 -1.62
N PHE A 88 -6.69 -6.17 -0.78
CA PHE A 88 -5.72 -5.12 -1.11
C PHE A 88 -4.65 -5.60 -2.09
N ARG A 89 -4.41 -6.92 -2.17
CA ARG A 89 -3.50 -7.54 -3.14
C ARG A 89 -4.19 -7.93 -4.46
N GLN A 90 -5.50 -7.70 -4.56
CA GLN A 90 -6.28 -7.96 -5.77
C GLN A 90 -6.21 -6.78 -6.74
N ARG A 91 -6.23 -7.10 -8.04
CA ARG A 91 -6.28 -6.12 -9.14
C ARG A 91 -7.30 -6.53 -10.18
N ILE A 92 -7.88 -5.53 -10.82
CA ILE A 92 -8.75 -5.75 -11.98
C ILE A 92 -7.87 -5.90 -13.21
N ARG A 93 -8.01 -7.03 -13.91
CA ARG A 93 -7.25 -7.32 -15.12
C ARG A 93 -8.13 -8.01 -16.14
N ALA A 94 -8.27 -7.42 -17.35
CA ALA A 94 -9.05 -7.98 -18.44
C ALA A 94 -10.49 -8.41 -18.04
N GLY A 95 -11.16 -7.58 -17.25
CA GLY A 95 -12.53 -7.85 -16.77
C GLY A 95 -12.66 -8.93 -15.69
N GLY A 96 -11.56 -9.46 -15.18
CA GLY A 96 -11.49 -10.40 -14.07
C GLY A 96 -10.67 -9.85 -12.90
N ILE A 97 -10.34 -10.73 -11.94
CA ILE A 97 -9.55 -10.39 -10.77
C ILE A 97 -8.30 -11.29 -10.73
N VAL A 98 -7.15 -10.68 -10.53
CA VAL A 98 -5.92 -11.36 -10.15
C VAL A 98 -5.53 -11.01 -8.72
N GLU A 99 -4.86 -11.92 -8.01
CA GLU A 99 -4.34 -11.71 -6.66
C GLU A 99 -2.83 -11.96 -6.66
N TYR A 100 -2.08 -10.98 -6.17
CA TYR A 100 -0.64 -11.07 -5.97
C TYR A 100 -0.32 -11.73 -4.62
N SER A 101 0.81 -12.45 -4.54
CA SER A 101 1.29 -13.01 -3.26
C SER A 101 1.70 -11.92 -2.28
N GLU A 102 2.29 -10.85 -2.79
CA GLU A 102 2.71 -9.65 -2.08
C GLU A 102 2.64 -8.44 -3.04
N CYS A 103 2.58 -7.23 -2.51
CA CYS A 103 2.56 -6.01 -3.31
C CYS A 103 3.62 -5.03 -2.80
N PRO A 104 4.70 -4.77 -3.55
CA PRO A 104 5.67 -3.73 -3.18
C PRO A 104 5.00 -2.36 -3.02
N THR A 105 5.64 -1.47 -2.28
CA THR A 105 5.20 -0.08 -2.18
C THR A 105 5.93 0.77 -3.20
N SER A 106 5.22 1.65 -3.92
CA SER A 106 5.80 2.80 -4.60
C SER A 106 5.48 4.05 -3.78
N HIS A 107 6.50 4.78 -3.37
CA HIS A 107 6.34 6.00 -2.60
C HIS A 107 7.08 7.17 -3.24
N ILE A 108 6.66 8.37 -2.85
CA ILE A 108 7.18 9.63 -3.38
C ILE A 108 8.36 10.09 -2.53
N GLU A 109 9.51 10.36 -3.17
CA GLU A 109 10.65 11.07 -2.60
C GLU A 109 10.69 12.48 -3.15
N LEU A 110 10.55 13.48 -2.28
CA LEU A 110 10.63 14.90 -2.63
C LEU A 110 12.08 15.28 -2.95
N LEU A 111 12.27 16.03 -4.03
CA LEU A 111 13.56 16.57 -4.45
C LEU A 111 13.72 18.03 -4.02
N GLU A 112 14.93 18.57 -4.14
CA GLU A 112 15.27 19.94 -3.70
C GLU A 112 14.55 21.04 -4.50
N ASP A 113 14.19 20.74 -5.74
CA ASP A 113 13.49 21.64 -6.66
C ASP A 113 11.95 21.58 -6.54
N GLU A 114 11.44 20.97 -5.45
CA GLU A 114 10.02 20.73 -5.19
C GLU A 114 9.34 19.75 -6.17
N THR A 115 10.09 19.09 -7.04
CA THR A 115 9.62 17.94 -7.80
C THR A 115 9.76 16.64 -6.98
N TYR A 116 9.45 15.50 -7.56
CA TYR A 116 9.56 14.23 -6.86
C TYR A 116 9.98 13.10 -7.82
N CYS A 117 10.48 12.02 -7.25
CA CYS A 117 10.68 10.76 -7.93
C CYS A 117 9.95 9.63 -7.21
N TYR A 118 9.77 8.51 -7.91
CA TYR A 118 9.20 7.30 -7.32
C TYR A 118 10.31 6.40 -6.79
N CYS A 119 10.00 5.75 -5.67
CA CYS A 119 10.88 4.77 -5.04
C CYS A 119 10.09 3.53 -4.68
N THR A 120 10.47 2.40 -5.26
CA THR A 120 9.83 1.11 -5.00
C THR A 120 10.55 0.37 -3.89
N LEU A 121 9.82 -0.08 -2.86
CA LEU A 121 10.36 -0.86 -1.75
C LEU A 121 9.59 -2.17 -1.56
N ARG A 122 10.35 -3.25 -1.31
CA ARG A 122 9.83 -4.51 -0.78
C ARG A 122 9.86 -4.46 0.75
N HIS A 123 8.97 -5.21 1.40
CA HIS A 123 8.81 -5.15 2.86
C HIS A 123 8.75 -6.52 3.55
N HIS A 124 8.73 -7.64 2.79
CA HIS A 124 8.76 -8.99 3.36
C HIS A 124 10.18 -9.39 3.80
N MET A 125 10.70 -8.65 4.77
CA MET A 125 11.98 -8.91 5.43
C MET A 125 11.96 -8.38 6.85
N PRO A 126 12.85 -8.84 7.76
CA PRO A 126 13.00 -8.28 9.11
C PRO A 126 13.31 -6.78 9.06
N LEU A 127 12.82 -6.04 10.05
CA LEU A 127 12.97 -4.58 10.08
C LEU A 127 14.45 -4.13 10.08
N GLU A 128 15.33 -4.92 10.69
CA GLU A 128 16.78 -4.68 10.72
C GLU A 128 17.42 -4.74 9.33
N GLU A 129 16.89 -5.58 8.45
CA GLU A 129 17.32 -5.69 7.04
C GLU A 129 16.63 -4.63 6.18
N TYR A 130 15.38 -4.30 6.53
CA TYR A 130 14.59 -3.31 5.79
C TYR A 130 15.18 -1.90 5.84
N TYR A 131 15.69 -1.45 6.99
CA TYR A 131 16.25 -0.09 7.12
C TYR A 131 17.40 0.18 6.16
N PRO A 132 18.50 -0.58 6.18
CA PRO A 132 19.63 -0.29 5.28
C PRO A 132 19.22 -0.46 3.81
N TYR A 133 18.38 -1.44 3.50
CA TYR A 133 17.85 -1.62 2.15
C TYR A 133 17.04 -0.40 1.70
N ALA A 134 16.08 0.05 2.51
CA ALA A 134 15.19 1.15 2.16
C ALA A 134 15.93 2.50 2.07
N GLU A 135 16.91 2.76 2.96
CA GLU A 135 17.73 3.97 2.92
C GLU A 135 18.58 4.02 1.64
N GLU A 136 19.18 2.90 1.25
CA GLU A 136 19.97 2.82 0.02
C GLU A 136 19.08 3.00 -1.23
N ALA A 137 17.93 2.33 -1.30
CA ALA A 137 16.98 2.48 -2.40
C ALA A 137 16.52 3.95 -2.54
N ARG A 138 16.15 4.61 -1.44
CA ARG A 138 15.76 6.02 -1.42
C ARG A 138 16.89 6.95 -1.89
N ARG A 139 18.13 6.66 -1.48
CA ARG A 139 19.31 7.42 -1.93
C ARG A 139 19.49 7.31 -3.44
N GLN A 140 19.36 6.11 -3.98
CA GLN A 140 19.44 5.84 -5.42
C GLN A 140 18.31 6.52 -6.19
N CYS A 141 17.06 6.41 -5.73
CA CYS A 141 15.92 7.07 -6.37
C CYS A 141 16.11 8.59 -6.48
N ARG A 142 16.54 9.25 -5.41
CA ARG A 142 16.81 10.69 -5.43
C ARG A 142 17.97 11.05 -6.37
N GLN A 143 18.95 10.16 -6.51
CA GLN A 143 20.08 10.37 -7.42
C GLN A 143 19.67 10.26 -8.90
N TRP A 144 18.77 9.32 -9.23
CA TRP A 144 18.26 9.13 -10.60
C TRP A 144 17.09 10.03 -10.94
N ALA A 145 16.33 10.46 -9.95
CA ALA A 145 15.20 11.40 -10.06
C ALA A 145 14.16 10.98 -11.11
N SER A 146 13.91 9.67 -11.27
CA SER A 146 12.95 9.14 -12.24
C SER A 146 11.54 9.13 -11.69
N ILE A 147 10.57 9.43 -12.57
CA ILE A 147 9.13 9.20 -12.34
C ILE A 147 8.63 7.91 -13.00
N GLU A 148 9.53 7.06 -13.49
CA GLU A 148 9.21 5.74 -14.01
C GLU A 148 9.32 4.72 -12.88
N GLU A 149 8.39 3.79 -12.83
CA GLU A 149 8.39 2.72 -11.84
C GLU A 149 9.32 1.58 -12.27
N ASP A 150 10.13 1.09 -11.33
CA ASP A 150 11.04 -0.05 -11.58
C ASP A 150 10.34 -1.41 -11.52
N ALA A 151 9.05 -1.43 -11.15
CA ALA A 151 8.27 -2.64 -10.98
C ALA A 151 7.02 -2.62 -11.87
N GLU A 152 6.34 -3.78 -12.00
CA GLU A 152 5.03 -3.84 -12.61
C GLU A 152 4.05 -2.95 -11.83
N VAL A 153 3.66 -1.82 -12.41
CA VAL A 153 2.84 -0.77 -11.78
C VAL A 153 1.57 -1.35 -11.16
N GLU A 154 0.94 -2.32 -11.82
CA GLU A 154 -0.27 -2.97 -11.35
C GLU A 154 -0.07 -3.71 -10.02
N SER A 155 1.14 -4.19 -9.72
CA SER A 155 1.43 -4.90 -8.47
C SER A 155 1.54 -3.98 -7.24
N LEU A 156 1.72 -2.68 -7.42
CA LEU A 156 2.16 -1.76 -6.38
C LEU A 156 1.03 -1.32 -5.44
N TYR A 157 1.40 -1.00 -4.19
CA TYR A 157 0.68 -0.05 -3.34
C TYR A 157 1.22 1.35 -3.58
N PHE A 158 0.36 2.32 -3.84
CA PHE A 158 0.77 3.71 -3.95
C PHE A 158 0.76 4.39 -2.60
N ILE A 159 1.93 4.87 -2.18
CA ILE A 159 2.14 5.49 -0.88
C ILE A 159 2.46 6.98 -1.07
N SER A 160 1.82 7.81 -0.27
CA SER A 160 2.13 9.24 -0.22
C SER A 160 2.18 9.74 1.21
N THR A 161 2.88 10.85 1.44
CA THR A 161 2.90 11.51 2.74
C THR A 161 2.74 13.00 2.60
N LEU A 162 2.03 13.59 3.56
CA LEU A 162 1.84 15.02 3.70
C LEU A 162 2.40 15.49 5.05
N PRO A 163 3.73 15.50 5.23
CA PRO A 163 4.36 15.73 6.54
C PRO A 163 4.14 17.15 7.07
N TRP A 164 3.66 18.05 6.24
CA TRP A 164 3.33 19.43 6.60
C TRP A 164 1.89 19.64 7.09
N LEU A 165 1.01 18.65 6.84
CA LEU A 165 -0.43 18.80 7.06
C LEU A 165 -0.97 17.69 7.95
N HIS A 166 -1.69 18.11 9.00
CA HIS A 166 -2.60 17.23 9.72
C HIS A 166 -4.01 17.49 9.18
N TYR A 167 -4.55 16.54 8.44
CA TYR A 167 -5.80 16.70 7.69
C TYR A 167 -6.89 15.76 8.24
N SER A 168 -8.15 16.10 7.99
CA SER A 168 -9.31 15.26 8.35
C SER A 168 -9.89 14.47 7.17
N ALA A 169 -9.55 14.87 5.95
CA ALA A 169 -9.97 14.20 4.71
C ALA A 169 -8.96 14.49 3.60
N LEU A 170 -8.85 13.57 2.65
CA LEU A 170 -7.96 13.68 1.50
C LEU A 170 -8.69 13.18 0.25
N ILE A 171 -8.61 13.96 -0.82
CA ILE A 171 -9.03 13.55 -2.17
C ILE A 171 -7.77 13.38 -2.99
N GLN A 172 -7.64 12.25 -3.67
CA GLN A 172 -6.48 11.89 -4.48
C GLN A 172 -6.92 11.61 -5.93
N PRO A 173 -6.07 11.95 -6.91
CA PRO A 173 -6.34 11.58 -8.30
C PRO A 173 -6.24 10.06 -8.46
N VAL A 174 -7.01 9.55 -9.42
CA VAL A 174 -6.94 8.17 -9.91
C VAL A 174 -6.90 8.21 -11.44
N ALA A 175 -6.18 7.29 -12.07
CA ALA A 175 -5.96 7.33 -13.51
C ALA A 175 -7.19 6.91 -14.34
N GLY A 176 -8.12 6.17 -13.73
CA GLY A 176 -9.33 5.73 -14.42
C GLY A 176 -10.03 4.56 -13.71
N GLY A 177 -11.16 4.12 -14.27
CA GLY A 177 -12.02 3.12 -13.65
C GLY A 177 -11.43 1.71 -13.50
N GLU A 178 -10.39 1.36 -14.25
CA GLU A 178 -9.71 0.06 -14.14
C GLU A 178 -8.49 0.10 -13.21
N GLU A 179 -8.01 1.30 -12.82
CA GLU A 179 -6.93 1.40 -11.88
C GLU A 179 -7.39 0.92 -10.49
N SER A 180 -6.81 -0.14 -10.00
CA SER A 180 -7.24 -0.81 -8.77
C SER A 180 -6.16 -0.92 -7.69
N ASN A 181 -5.06 -0.19 -7.85
CA ASN A 181 -4.00 -0.08 -6.84
C ASN A 181 -4.52 0.66 -5.60
N PRO A 182 -4.44 0.06 -4.41
CA PRO A 182 -4.73 0.80 -3.18
C PRO A 182 -3.74 1.95 -2.96
N ARG A 183 -4.28 3.09 -2.53
CA ARG A 183 -3.51 4.26 -2.11
C ARG A 183 -3.58 4.39 -0.60
N ILE A 184 -2.44 4.54 0.03
CA ILE A 184 -2.32 4.75 1.48
C ILE A 184 -1.54 6.04 1.68
N THR A 185 -2.16 7.02 2.34
CA THR A 185 -1.53 8.32 2.58
C THR A 185 -1.65 8.68 4.05
N TRP A 186 -0.60 9.24 4.62
CA TRP A 186 -0.66 9.77 5.99
C TRP A 186 -0.11 11.18 6.09
N GLY A 187 -0.61 11.88 7.11
CA GLY A 187 -0.26 13.28 7.37
C GLY A 187 0.73 13.47 8.51
N GLN A 188 0.87 14.72 8.91
CA GLN A 188 1.66 15.13 10.05
C GLN A 188 1.05 14.58 11.35
N TYR A 189 1.87 14.03 12.23
CA TYR A 189 1.41 13.64 13.56
C TYR A 189 1.22 14.86 14.48
N ARG A 190 0.29 14.73 15.42
CA ARG A 190 0.05 15.71 16.47
C ARG A 190 -0.02 15.04 17.83
N GLN A 191 0.38 15.77 18.86
CA GLN A 191 0.26 15.36 20.24
C GLN A 191 -0.94 16.08 20.87
N ASP A 192 -1.80 15.34 21.57
CA ASP A 192 -2.90 15.88 22.34
C ASP A 192 -2.47 16.36 23.73
N GLY A 193 -3.41 16.95 24.49
CA GLY A 193 -3.14 17.42 25.85
C GLY A 193 -2.81 16.34 26.88
N ASN A 194 -3.01 15.06 26.55
CA ASN A 194 -2.69 13.90 27.39
C ASN A 194 -1.37 13.21 26.99
N GLY A 195 -0.66 13.79 26.01
CA GLY A 195 0.60 13.23 25.54
C GLY A 195 0.48 12.14 24.48
N ARG A 196 -0.74 11.80 24.03
CA ARG A 196 -0.97 10.82 22.95
C ARG A 196 -0.63 11.45 21.61
N VAL A 197 0.08 10.69 20.78
CA VAL A 197 0.45 11.11 19.42
C VAL A 197 -0.34 10.32 18.40
N SER A 198 -1.00 11.02 17.48
CA SER A 198 -1.74 10.42 16.38
C SER A 198 -1.47 11.14 15.06
N LEU A 199 -1.76 10.46 13.95
CA LEU A 199 -1.73 11.04 12.61
C LEU A 199 -2.91 10.51 11.77
N PRO A 200 -3.42 11.33 10.82
CA PRO A 200 -4.43 10.89 9.90
C PRO A 200 -3.83 9.91 8.89
N VAL A 201 -4.49 8.79 8.69
CA VAL A 201 -4.20 7.81 7.63
C VAL A 201 -5.40 7.71 6.72
N THR A 202 -5.19 7.88 5.43
CA THR A 202 -6.23 7.72 4.41
C THR A 202 -5.93 6.50 3.57
N VAL A 203 -6.94 5.66 3.39
CA VAL A 203 -6.96 4.59 2.39
C VAL A 203 -7.94 4.97 1.30
N LEU A 204 -7.55 4.83 0.05
CA LEU A 204 -8.42 4.88 -1.12
C LEU A 204 -8.23 3.60 -1.92
N ALA A 205 -9.34 2.91 -2.25
CA ALA A 205 -9.29 1.64 -2.96
C ALA A 205 -10.49 1.47 -3.90
N HIS A 206 -10.34 0.63 -4.92
CA HIS A 206 -11.43 0.33 -5.87
C HIS A 206 -12.53 -0.50 -5.21
N HIS A 207 -13.76 0.01 -5.18
CA HIS A 207 -14.87 -0.57 -4.42
C HIS A 207 -15.36 -1.93 -4.96
N ALA A 208 -15.07 -2.24 -6.23
CA ALA A 208 -15.32 -3.57 -6.76
C ALA A 208 -14.53 -4.67 -6.03
N LEU A 209 -13.35 -4.35 -5.52
CA LEU A 209 -12.45 -5.26 -4.79
C LEU A 209 -12.57 -5.08 -3.27
N VAL A 210 -12.60 -3.84 -2.81
CA VAL A 210 -12.49 -3.46 -1.40
C VAL A 210 -13.81 -2.88 -0.90
N ASP A 211 -14.22 -3.30 0.29
CA ASP A 211 -15.39 -2.77 1.00
C ASP A 211 -14.97 -2.26 2.38
N GLY A 212 -15.86 -1.56 3.09
CA GLY A 212 -15.61 -1.00 4.41
C GLY A 212 -15.02 -2.00 5.41
N ILE A 213 -15.48 -3.26 5.39
CA ILE A 213 -14.93 -4.32 6.25
C ILE A 213 -13.45 -4.61 5.97
N HIS A 214 -13.00 -4.53 4.71
CA HIS A 214 -11.62 -4.75 4.32
C HIS A 214 -10.75 -3.56 4.75
N ILE A 215 -11.26 -2.33 4.63
CA ILE A 215 -10.59 -1.12 5.13
C ILE A 215 -10.47 -1.19 6.67
N ALA A 216 -11.52 -1.62 7.37
CA ALA A 216 -11.45 -1.80 8.83
C ALA A 216 -10.39 -2.82 9.25
N ARG A 217 -10.25 -3.94 8.52
CA ARG A 217 -9.19 -4.94 8.74
C ARG A 217 -7.80 -4.36 8.52
N PHE A 218 -7.63 -3.54 7.49
CA PHE A 218 -6.36 -2.83 7.28
C PHE A 218 -5.97 -1.99 8.50
N TYR A 219 -6.88 -1.17 9.03
CA TYR A 219 -6.58 -0.35 10.21
C TYR A 219 -6.31 -1.18 11.47
N GLN A 220 -7.01 -2.30 11.66
CA GLN A 220 -6.73 -3.24 12.73
C GLN A 220 -5.34 -3.85 12.61
N ASN A 221 -4.99 -4.34 11.41
CA ASN A 221 -3.65 -4.88 11.12
C ASN A 221 -2.57 -3.82 11.31
N LEU A 222 -2.81 -2.59 10.82
CA LEU A 222 -1.87 -1.48 10.98
C LEU A 222 -1.59 -1.22 12.47
N GLN A 223 -2.63 -1.12 13.28
CA GLN A 223 -2.46 -0.88 14.72
C GLN A 223 -1.70 -2.03 15.40
N GLU A 224 -1.87 -3.27 14.95
CA GLU A 224 -1.12 -4.42 15.46
C GLU A 224 0.36 -4.35 15.03
N GLN A 225 0.66 -4.07 13.77
CA GLN A 225 2.03 -3.89 13.28
C GLN A 225 2.76 -2.77 14.03
N LEU A 226 2.10 -1.63 14.26
CA LEU A 226 2.68 -0.51 15.02
C LEU A 226 3.03 -0.93 16.46
N ARG A 227 2.15 -1.69 17.13
CA ARG A 227 2.42 -2.23 18.47
C ARG A 227 3.57 -3.23 18.46
N MET A 228 3.67 -4.09 17.45
CA MET A 228 4.77 -5.06 17.33
C MET A 228 6.11 -4.35 17.17
N LEU A 229 6.19 -3.32 16.34
CA LEU A 229 7.41 -2.53 16.11
C LEU A 229 7.82 -1.69 17.33
N ALA A 230 6.87 -1.31 18.17
CA ALA A 230 7.14 -0.57 19.41
C ALA A 230 7.69 -1.44 20.55
N ARG A 231 7.52 -2.78 20.50
CA ARG A 231 8.02 -3.69 21.54
C ARG A 231 9.54 -3.64 21.62
N PRO A 232 10.10 -3.83 22.86
CA PRO A 232 11.55 -3.88 23.09
C PRO A 232 12.25 -4.99 22.31
#